data_406a035810f0e4780cc1c16032f053e5
#
_entry.id   406a035810f0e4780cc1c16032f053e5
#
_cell.length_a   1.000
_cell.length_b   1.000
_cell.length_c   1.000
_cell.angle_alpha   90.00
_cell.angle_beta   90.00
_cell.angle_gamma   90.00
#
_symmetry.space_group_name_H-M   'P 1'
#
loop_
_entity.id
_entity.type
_entity.pdbx_description
1 polymer ?
#
loop_
_entity_poly.entity_id
_entity_poly.type
_entity_poly.pdbx_seq_one_letter_code
_entity_poly.pdbx_strand_id
1 'polypeptide(L)'
;MIVVRHERWAIAIVSCILGFMVVTQYKMTQDNIEENIRLQRTGDLAVQLREAQSERDALLKQIESLKKSGANGGGKADEQLMMKAALTNVKGPGVSVLIEDSLKSVQSGENPNLYVIHDEDILRIVNELRAGGAEAIAINDQRLIGTSEIRCSGPTITVNGKVFGAPFTVKAIGDPKTLNSALTMRGGVVDSLKHWGIKVTIKQEEDVAIPAFTGTFREEHMKPNELGGKE
;
A
#
# COMPACT_ATOMS: atom_id res chain seq x y z
N MET A 1 -46.05 44.32 46.83
CA MET A 1 -45.62 42.91 46.65
C MET A 1 -45.42 42.48 45.16
N ILE A 2 -45.66 43.38 44.23
CA ILE A 2 -45.54 43.08 42.74
C ILE A 2 -44.12 43.37 42.17
N VAL A 3 -43.43 44.39 42.77
CA VAL A 3 -42.11 44.84 42.26
C VAL A 3 -41.03 43.77 42.39
N VAL A 4 -40.98 42.99 43.46
CA VAL A 4 -39.96 41.95 43.73
C VAL A 4 -40.04 40.75 42.76
N ARG A 5 -41.17 40.55 42.09
CA ARG A 5 -41.31 39.45 41.08
C ARG A 5 -40.66 39.81 39.78
N HIS A 6 -40.69 41.06 39.32
CA HIS A 6 -40.07 41.47 38.04
C HIS A 6 -38.50 41.43 38.09
N GLU A 7 -37.94 41.84 39.24
CA GLU A 7 -36.46 41.79 39.42
C GLU A 7 -35.92 40.37 39.38
N ARG A 8 -36.61 39.39 39.94
CA ARG A 8 -36.22 37.98 39.90
C ARG A 8 -36.26 37.41 38.49
N TRP A 9 -37.23 37.77 37.68
CA TRP A 9 -37.31 37.38 36.26
C TRP A 9 -36.22 38.06 35.44
N ALA A 10 -35.90 39.30 35.69
CA ALA A 10 -34.82 40.00 35.01
C ALA A 10 -33.45 39.33 35.27
N ILE A 11 -33.18 38.98 36.55
CA ILE A 11 -31.95 38.25 36.92
C ILE A 11 -31.90 36.89 36.27
N ALA A 12 -32.98 36.14 36.21
CA ALA A 12 -33.06 34.84 35.57
C ALA A 12 -32.75 34.91 34.04
N ILE A 13 -33.31 35.93 33.37
CA ILE A 13 -33.08 36.16 31.94
C ILE A 13 -31.59 36.50 31.67
N VAL A 14 -31.03 37.40 32.46
CA VAL A 14 -29.59 37.78 32.33
C VAL A 14 -28.68 36.58 32.59
N SER A 15 -28.95 35.78 33.62
CA SER A 15 -28.19 34.57 33.92
C SER A 15 -28.29 33.53 32.79
N CYS A 16 -29.47 33.40 32.17
CA CYS A 16 -29.68 32.50 31.04
C CYS A 16 -28.86 32.95 29.79
N ILE A 17 -28.86 34.24 29.49
CA ILE A 17 -28.10 34.86 28.41
C ILE A 17 -26.58 34.67 28.65
N LEU A 18 -26.13 34.95 29.87
CA LEU A 18 -24.72 34.73 30.23
C LEU A 18 -24.30 33.26 30.11
N GLY A 19 -25.13 32.35 30.61
CA GLY A 19 -24.87 30.90 30.45
C GLY A 19 -24.80 30.46 28.98
N PHE A 20 -25.71 30.99 28.15
CA PHE A 20 -25.70 30.73 26.72
C PHE A 20 -24.43 31.29 26.05
N MET A 21 -24.02 32.51 26.40
CA MET A 21 -22.77 33.10 25.86
C MET A 21 -21.54 32.30 26.25
N VAL A 22 -21.45 31.84 27.50
CA VAL A 22 -20.30 30.99 27.94
C VAL A 22 -20.25 29.68 27.18
N VAL A 23 -21.38 29.01 26.98
CA VAL A 23 -21.44 27.75 26.22
C VAL A 23 -21.07 27.95 24.74
N THR A 24 -21.58 29.04 24.12
CA THR A 24 -21.23 29.33 22.71
C THR A 24 -19.78 29.70 22.55
N GLN A 25 -19.19 30.50 23.46
CA GLN A 25 -17.76 30.82 23.44
C GLN A 25 -16.89 29.57 23.65
N TYR A 26 -17.27 28.69 24.57
CA TYR A 26 -16.56 27.43 24.80
C TYR A 26 -16.56 26.57 23.55
N LYS A 27 -17.73 26.44 22.90
CA LYS A 27 -17.84 25.65 21.65
C LYS A 27 -17.03 26.27 20.52
N MET A 28 -17.11 27.58 20.29
CA MET A 28 -16.28 28.26 19.28
C MET A 28 -14.77 28.10 19.53
N THR A 29 -14.35 28.11 20.80
CA THR A 29 -12.93 27.92 21.15
C THR A 29 -12.47 26.51 20.86
N GLN A 30 -13.30 25.50 21.14
CA GLN A 30 -13.01 24.09 20.81
C GLN A 30 -12.90 23.89 19.29
N ASP A 31 -13.88 24.39 18.52
CA ASP A 31 -13.89 24.27 17.06
C ASP A 31 -12.67 24.96 16.44
N ASN A 32 -12.28 26.12 16.92
CA ASN A 32 -11.08 26.84 16.46
C ASN A 32 -9.76 26.10 16.82
N ILE A 33 -9.69 25.41 17.96
CA ILE A 33 -8.52 24.62 18.35
C ILE A 33 -8.39 23.40 17.44
N GLU A 34 -9.48 22.69 17.16
CA GLU A 34 -9.46 21.52 16.26
C GLU A 34 -9.09 21.91 14.82
N GLU A 35 -9.62 23.04 14.33
CA GLU A 35 -9.30 23.54 12.99
C GLU A 35 -7.83 23.96 12.89
N ASN A 36 -7.29 24.67 13.88
CA ASN A 36 -5.87 25.03 13.92
C ASN A 36 -4.95 23.81 14.00
N ILE A 37 -5.30 22.77 14.76
CA ILE A 37 -4.53 21.51 14.82
C ILE A 37 -4.57 20.79 13.47
N ARG A 38 -5.71 20.77 12.77
CA ARG A 38 -5.83 20.20 11.44
C ARG A 38 -4.99 20.95 10.41
N LEU A 39 -5.03 22.27 10.43
CA LEU A 39 -4.24 23.11 9.53
C LEU A 39 -2.73 22.97 9.78
N GLN A 40 -2.28 22.90 11.04
CA GLN A 40 -0.89 22.61 11.37
C GLN A 40 -0.46 21.24 10.89
N ARG A 41 -1.24 20.18 11.14
CA ARG A 41 -0.92 18.82 10.68
C ARG A 41 -0.85 18.72 9.16
N THR A 42 -1.76 19.36 8.44
CA THR A 42 -1.70 19.38 6.96
C THR A 42 -0.51 20.17 6.44
N GLY A 43 -0.14 21.27 7.12
CA GLY A 43 1.06 22.04 6.81
C GLY A 43 2.34 21.23 7.04
N ASP A 44 2.47 20.60 8.21
CA ASP A 44 3.61 19.75 8.55
C ASP A 44 3.74 18.55 7.60
N LEU A 45 2.61 17.91 7.24
CA LEU A 45 2.61 16.82 6.27
C LEU A 45 3.04 17.28 4.87
N ALA A 46 2.62 18.46 4.45
CA ALA A 46 3.02 19.04 3.16
C ALA A 46 4.53 19.36 3.12
N VAL A 47 5.10 19.85 4.24
CA VAL A 47 6.54 20.09 4.38
C VAL A 47 7.30 18.76 4.32
N GLN A 48 6.90 17.76 5.11
CA GLN A 48 7.52 16.43 5.11
C GLN A 48 7.45 15.76 3.74
N LEU A 49 6.31 15.87 3.04
CA LEU A 49 6.17 15.36 1.67
C LEU A 49 7.14 16.04 0.71
N ARG A 50 7.30 17.36 0.83
CA ARG A 50 8.21 18.14 -0.02
C ARG A 50 9.67 17.80 0.26
N GLU A 51 10.04 17.62 1.53
CA GLU A 51 11.38 17.18 1.93
C GLU A 51 11.68 15.77 1.40
N ALA A 52 10.77 14.81 1.60
CA ALA A 52 10.90 13.45 1.07
C ALA A 52 11.00 13.42 -0.46
N GLN A 53 10.24 14.27 -1.16
CA GLN A 53 10.34 14.42 -2.62
C GLN A 53 11.70 15.01 -3.02
N SER A 54 12.19 16.02 -2.31
CA SER A 54 13.50 16.62 -2.57
C SER A 54 14.64 15.64 -2.35
N GLU A 55 14.58 14.85 -1.28
CA GLU A 55 15.55 13.80 -0.98
C GLU A 55 15.54 12.71 -2.06
N ARG A 56 14.34 12.26 -2.45
CA ARG A 56 14.18 11.32 -3.57
C ARG A 56 14.84 11.84 -4.85
N ASP A 57 14.59 13.11 -5.20
CA ASP A 57 15.12 13.70 -6.43
C ASP A 57 16.66 13.88 -6.36
N ALA A 58 17.19 14.15 -5.17
CA ALA A 58 18.64 14.18 -4.94
C ALA A 58 19.27 12.79 -5.09
N LEU A 59 18.65 11.76 -4.51
CA LEU A 59 19.08 10.37 -4.65
C LEU A 59 19.01 9.88 -6.10
N LEU A 60 17.96 10.23 -6.82
CA LEU A 60 17.85 9.90 -8.26
C LEU A 60 18.96 10.53 -9.08
N LYS A 61 19.35 11.80 -8.79
CA LYS A 61 20.50 12.44 -9.42
C LYS A 61 21.82 11.76 -9.08
N GLN A 62 22.00 11.32 -7.83
CA GLN A 62 23.18 10.54 -7.44
C GLN A 62 23.24 9.20 -8.17
N ILE A 63 22.13 8.46 -8.28
CA ILE A 63 22.03 7.22 -9.05
C ILE A 63 22.37 7.49 -10.52
N GLU A 64 21.87 8.57 -11.11
CA GLU A 64 22.17 8.93 -12.48
C GLU A 64 23.66 9.30 -12.68
N SER A 65 24.27 10.01 -11.74
CA SER A 65 25.70 10.34 -11.77
C SER A 65 26.58 9.10 -11.61
N LEU A 66 26.20 8.17 -10.71
CA LEU A 66 26.88 6.88 -10.54
C LEU A 66 26.75 6.00 -11.78
N LYS A 67 25.60 5.98 -12.44
CA LYS A 67 25.40 5.31 -13.72
C LYS A 67 26.28 5.87 -14.81
N LYS A 68 26.43 7.21 -14.88
CA LYS A 68 27.32 7.87 -15.86
C LYS A 68 28.80 7.63 -15.59
N SER A 69 29.22 7.56 -14.33
CA SER A 69 30.60 7.26 -13.94
C SER A 69 30.96 5.76 -14.06
N GLY A 70 29.99 4.87 -13.85
CA GLY A 70 30.12 3.42 -14.05
C GLY A 70 30.10 2.98 -15.52
N ALA A 71 29.63 3.84 -16.44
CA ALA A 71 29.54 3.56 -17.88
C ALA A 71 30.90 3.29 -18.57
N ASN A 72 32.02 3.53 -17.88
CA ASN A 72 33.37 3.28 -18.42
C ASN A 72 33.93 1.86 -18.15
N GLY A 73 33.16 0.94 -17.50
CA GLY A 73 33.71 -0.38 -17.18
C GLY A 73 32.72 -1.54 -17.02
N GLY A 74 31.38 -1.33 -16.95
CA GLY A 74 30.46 -2.37 -16.49
C GLY A 74 29.17 -2.61 -17.30
N GLY A 75 29.00 -2.05 -18.44
CA GLY A 75 27.80 -1.96 -19.30
C GLY A 75 26.63 -2.93 -19.05
N LYS A 76 26.69 -4.16 -19.57
CA LYS A 76 25.55 -5.09 -19.51
C LYS A 76 25.44 -5.88 -18.20
N ALA A 77 26.59 -6.16 -17.55
CA ALA A 77 26.60 -6.92 -16.29
C ALA A 77 25.97 -6.11 -15.15
N ASP A 78 26.25 -4.81 -15.07
CA ASP A 78 25.66 -3.93 -14.06
C ASP A 78 24.17 -3.72 -14.28
N GLU A 79 23.72 -3.60 -15.53
CA GLU A 79 22.28 -3.48 -15.85
C GLU A 79 21.51 -4.74 -15.44
N GLN A 80 22.04 -5.92 -15.73
CA GLN A 80 21.46 -7.19 -15.31
C GLN A 80 21.43 -7.33 -13.79
N LEU A 81 22.49 -6.91 -13.11
CA LEU A 81 22.55 -6.92 -11.66
C LEU A 81 21.50 -6.00 -11.05
N MET A 82 21.37 -4.77 -11.55
CA MET A 82 20.34 -3.81 -11.12
C MET A 82 18.92 -4.35 -11.36
N MET A 83 18.69 -5.00 -12.50
CA MET A 83 17.40 -5.61 -12.82
C MET A 83 17.06 -6.75 -11.84
N LYS A 84 18.03 -7.62 -11.53
CA LYS A 84 17.90 -8.71 -10.55
C LYS A 84 17.71 -8.18 -9.12
N ALA A 85 18.39 -7.10 -8.79
CA ALA A 85 18.22 -6.40 -7.50
C ALA A 85 16.92 -5.60 -7.41
N ALA A 86 16.05 -5.64 -8.43
CA ALA A 86 14.78 -4.89 -8.50
C ALA A 86 14.94 -3.36 -8.48
N LEU A 87 16.10 -2.83 -8.81
CA LEU A 87 16.43 -1.39 -8.83
C LEU A 87 16.04 -0.67 -10.12
N THR A 88 15.55 -1.41 -11.12
CA THR A 88 15.12 -0.86 -12.42
C THR A 88 13.69 -1.29 -12.74
N ASN A 89 12.99 -0.44 -13.50
CA ASN A 89 11.73 -0.83 -14.12
C ASN A 89 11.99 -1.97 -15.10
N VAL A 90 11.10 -2.95 -15.12
CA VAL A 90 11.17 -4.08 -16.02
C VAL A 90 9.88 -4.25 -16.78
N LYS A 91 9.94 -4.83 -17.97
CA LYS A 91 8.79 -5.18 -18.78
C LYS A 91 9.03 -6.46 -19.55
N GLY A 92 7.98 -7.20 -19.82
CA GLY A 92 8.04 -8.45 -20.57
C GLY A 92 6.69 -9.14 -20.60
N PRO A 93 6.63 -10.30 -21.28
CA PRO A 93 5.42 -11.11 -21.29
C PRO A 93 5.06 -11.57 -19.89
N GLY A 94 3.76 -11.77 -19.65
CA GLY A 94 3.33 -12.20 -18.32
C GLY A 94 1.83 -12.21 -18.13
N VAL A 95 1.40 -12.04 -16.88
CA VAL A 95 -0.01 -11.99 -16.50
C VAL A 95 -0.31 -10.79 -15.60
N SER A 96 -1.54 -10.28 -15.74
CA SER A 96 -2.16 -9.32 -14.83
C SER A 96 -3.37 -9.96 -14.20
N VAL A 97 -3.41 -10.03 -12.88
CA VAL A 97 -4.46 -10.66 -12.07
C VAL A 97 -5.19 -9.59 -11.28
N LEU A 98 -6.44 -9.33 -11.65
CA LEU A 98 -7.33 -8.44 -10.90
C LEU A 98 -8.16 -9.27 -9.91
N ILE A 99 -8.18 -8.86 -8.66
CA ILE A 99 -8.85 -9.56 -7.56
C ILE A 99 -9.79 -8.56 -6.90
N GLU A 100 -11.08 -8.89 -6.89
CA GLU A 100 -12.17 -8.05 -6.37
C GLU A 100 -12.93 -8.82 -5.28
N ASP A 101 -13.33 -8.12 -4.21
CA ASP A 101 -14.15 -8.71 -3.14
C ASP A 101 -15.45 -9.30 -3.68
N SER A 102 -16.00 -10.24 -2.95
CA SER A 102 -17.26 -10.90 -3.31
C SER A 102 -18.41 -9.91 -3.27
N LEU A 103 -19.25 -9.95 -4.31
CA LEU A 103 -20.53 -9.24 -4.34
C LEU A 103 -21.69 -10.07 -3.77
N LYS A 104 -21.41 -11.30 -3.30
CA LYS A 104 -22.45 -12.15 -2.69
C LYS A 104 -22.86 -11.57 -1.34
N SER A 105 -24.14 -11.62 -1.04
CA SER A 105 -24.63 -11.33 0.30
C SER A 105 -24.23 -12.46 1.25
N VAL A 106 -23.69 -12.09 2.41
CA VAL A 106 -23.37 -13.03 3.49
C VAL A 106 -24.65 -13.69 3.98
N GLN A 107 -24.71 -15.01 4.03
CA GLN A 107 -25.86 -15.73 4.54
C GLN A 107 -25.86 -15.74 6.07
N SER A 108 -27.07 -15.96 6.66
CA SER A 108 -27.20 -16.01 8.11
C SER A 108 -26.36 -17.15 8.70
N GLY A 109 -25.43 -16.81 9.58
CA GLY A 109 -24.51 -17.76 10.24
C GLY A 109 -23.15 -17.95 9.54
N GLU A 110 -22.92 -17.35 8.38
CA GLU A 110 -21.63 -17.37 7.70
C GLU A 110 -20.71 -16.26 8.21
N ASN A 111 -19.40 -16.51 8.16
CA ASN A 111 -18.39 -15.53 8.53
C ASN A 111 -18.19 -14.51 7.38
N PRO A 112 -18.49 -13.21 7.58
CA PRO A 112 -18.30 -12.18 6.55
C PRO A 112 -16.87 -12.09 6.01
N ASN A 113 -15.87 -12.48 6.79
CA ASN A 113 -14.47 -12.45 6.36
C ASN A 113 -14.16 -13.39 5.21
N LEU A 114 -15.01 -14.41 4.94
CA LEU A 114 -14.83 -15.32 3.80
C LEU A 114 -15.14 -14.67 2.45
N TYR A 115 -15.75 -13.49 2.46
CA TYR A 115 -16.21 -12.78 1.26
C TYR A 115 -15.32 -11.59 0.88
N VAL A 116 -14.26 -11.33 1.67
CA VAL A 116 -13.29 -10.28 1.42
C VAL A 116 -11.90 -10.87 1.25
N ILE A 117 -11.05 -10.16 0.51
CA ILE A 117 -9.67 -10.59 0.21
C ILE A 117 -8.79 -10.35 1.43
N HIS A 118 -7.97 -11.34 1.78
CA HIS A 118 -6.99 -11.27 2.85
C HIS A 118 -5.55 -11.33 2.30
N ASP A 119 -4.58 -10.94 3.12
CA ASP A 119 -3.15 -11.04 2.82
C ASP A 119 -2.74 -12.47 2.47
N GLU A 120 -3.32 -13.45 3.16
CA GLU A 120 -3.10 -14.88 2.90
C GLU A 120 -3.49 -15.28 1.48
N ASP A 121 -4.56 -14.71 0.92
CA ASP A 121 -5.00 -14.96 -0.45
C ASP A 121 -4.00 -14.39 -1.47
N ILE A 122 -3.55 -13.17 -1.22
CA ILE A 122 -2.53 -12.51 -2.04
C ILE A 122 -1.20 -13.28 -1.95
N LEU A 123 -0.79 -13.71 -0.76
CA LEU A 123 0.42 -14.52 -0.55
C LEU A 123 0.36 -15.84 -1.33
N ARG A 124 -0.78 -16.52 -1.32
CA ARG A 124 -0.99 -17.76 -2.10
C ARG A 124 -0.87 -17.50 -3.60
N ILE A 125 -1.50 -16.44 -4.12
CA ILE A 125 -1.37 -16.04 -5.54
C ILE A 125 0.09 -15.76 -5.89
N VAL A 126 0.81 -15.01 -5.07
CA VAL A 126 2.23 -14.70 -5.26
C VAL A 126 3.07 -15.97 -5.27
N ASN A 127 2.80 -16.92 -4.38
CA ASN A 127 3.51 -18.19 -4.32
C ASN A 127 3.25 -19.07 -5.55
N GLU A 128 2.01 -19.13 -6.06
CA GLU A 128 1.70 -19.83 -7.31
C GLU A 128 2.41 -19.20 -8.50
N LEU A 129 2.47 -17.87 -8.58
CA LEU A 129 3.23 -17.17 -9.62
C LEU A 129 4.73 -17.47 -9.54
N ARG A 130 5.31 -17.49 -8.33
CA ARG A 130 6.72 -17.86 -8.11
C ARG A 130 6.98 -19.30 -8.52
N ALA A 131 6.11 -20.23 -8.14
CA ALA A 131 6.20 -21.64 -8.53
C ALA A 131 6.05 -21.81 -10.05
N GLY A 132 5.25 -20.96 -10.71
CA GLY A 132 5.11 -20.88 -12.16
C GLY A 132 6.30 -20.22 -12.88
N GLY A 133 7.33 -19.80 -12.16
CA GLY A 133 8.55 -19.21 -12.74
C GLY A 133 8.47 -17.72 -13.00
N ALA A 134 7.68 -16.97 -12.24
CA ALA A 134 7.64 -15.51 -12.34
C ALA A 134 9.01 -14.91 -12.00
N GLU A 135 9.53 -14.09 -12.92
CA GLU A 135 10.82 -13.40 -12.79
C GLU A 135 10.70 -12.09 -12.01
N ALA A 136 9.55 -11.46 -12.08
CA ALA A 136 9.22 -10.23 -11.36
C ALA A 136 7.75 -10.20 -11.01
N ILE A 137 7.42 -9.73 -9.79
CA ILE A 137 6.03 -9.60 -9.31
C ILE A 137 5.84 -8.22 -8.69
N ALA A 138 4.67 -7.62 -8.91
CA ALA A 138 4.23 -6.42 -8.22
C ALA A 138 2.76 -6.54 -7.79
N ILE A 139 2.41 -5.90 -6.67
CA ILE A 139 1.04 -5.77 -6.18
C ILE A 139 0.72 -4.28 -6.14
N ASN A 140 -0.32 -3.83 -6.86
CA ASN A 140 -0.70 -2.42 -6.97
C ASN A 140 0.52 -1.50 -7.18
N ASP A 141 1.36 -1.87 -8.15
CA ASP A 141 2.61 -1.20 -8.52
C ASP A 141 3.69 -1.17 -7.42
N GLN A 142 3.55 -1.98 -6.37
CA GLN A 142 4.64 -2.25 -5.42
C GLN A 142 5.42 -3.50 -5.86
N ARG A 143 6.65 -3.30 -6.37
CA ARG A 143 7.56 -4.39 -6.72
C ARG A 143 7.87 -5.23 -5.48
N LEU A 144 7.74 -6.54 -5.57
CA LEU A 144 8.12 -7.46 -4.51
C LEU A 144 9.59 -7.83 -4.60
N ILE A 145 10.24 -7.83 -3.43
CA ILE A 145 11.61 -8.35 -3.20
C ILE A 145 11.55 -9.41 -2.09
N GLY A 146 12.69 -10.01 -1.76
CA GLY A 146 12.77 -11.08 -0.75
C GLY A 146 12.31 -10.65 0.65
N THR A 147 12.36 -9.36 0.96
CA THR A 147 11.99 -8.78 2.27
C THR A 147 10.67 -8.01 2.24
N SER A 148 9.93 -8.07 1.13
CA SER A 148 8.62 -7.41 1.02
C SER A 148 7.60 -8.06 1.95
N GLU A 149 6.95 -7.26 2.79
CA GLU A 149 5.83 -7.69 3.60
C GLU A 149 4.51 -7.54 2.86
N ILE A 150 3.59 -8.47 3.11
CA ILE A 150 2.18 -8.45 2.71
C ILE A 150 1.40 -8.80 3.97
N ARG A 151 0.62 -7.85 4.51
CA ARG A 151 -0.06 -8.01 5.80
C ARG A 151 -1.42 -7.36 5.83
N CYS A 152 -2.41 -8.03 6.41
CA CYS A 152 -3.69 -7.39 6.73
C CYS A 152 -3.52 -6.29 7.78
N SER A 153 -4.23 -5.17 7.55
CA SER A 153 -4.36 -4.06 8.48
C SER A 153 -5.83 -3.64 8.53
N GLY A 154 -6.63 -4.40 9.29
CA GLY A 154 -8.09 -4.31 9.23
C GLY A 154 -8.63 -4.70 7.85
N PRO A 155 -9.48 -3.87 7.21
CA PRO A 155 -10.07 -4.16 5.90
C PRO A 155 -9.11 -3.86 4.73
N THR A 156 -7.85 -3.58 5.00
CA THR A 156 -6.84 -3.21 4.01
C THR A 156 -5.64 -4.13 4.09
N ILE A 157 -4.84 -4.17 3.02
CA ILE A 157 -3.58 -4.92 2.95
C ILE A 157 -2.43 -3.93 2.78
N THR A 158 -1.41 -4.08 3.61
CA THR A 158 -0.16 -3.32 3.52
C THR A 158 0.87 -4.11 2.72
N VAL A 159 1.48 -3.46 1.73
CA VAL A 159 2.57 -4.00 0.90
C VAL A 159 3.70 -2.98 0.87
N ASN A 160 4.90 -3.34 1.27
CA ASN A 160 6.07 -2.45 1.33
C ASN A 160 5.77 -1.14 2.08
N GLY A 161 5.05 -1.22 3.22
CA GLY A 161 4.64 -0.07 4.02
C GLY A 161 3.52 0.79 3.44
N LYS A 162 2.98 0.46 2.25
CA LYS A 162 1.85 1.16 1.64
C LYS A 162 0.55 0.38 1.82
N VAL A 163 -0.51 1.09 2.18
CA VAL A 163 -1.83 0.52 2.48
C VAL A 163 -2.73 0.57 1.26
N PHE A 164 -3.39 -0.54 0.94
CA PHE A 164 -4.30 -0.70 -0.20
C PHE A 164 -5.60 -1.37 0.25
N GLY A 165 -6.72 -0.91 -0.33
CA GLY A 165 -8.00 -1.62 -0.29
C GLY A 165 -8.25 -2.40 -1.60
N ALA A 166 -9.23 -3.29 -1.60
CA ALA A 166 -9.68 -3.93 -2.82
C ALA A 166 -10.24 -2.88 -3.82
N PRO A 167 -10.08 -3.08 -5.14
CA PRO A 167 -9.49 -4.24 -5.79
C PRO A 167 -7.96 -4.29 -5.77
N PHE A 168 -7.39 -5.50 -5.81
CA PHE A 168 -5.95 -5.70 -5.92
C PHE A 168 -5.57 -6.13 -7.33
N THR A 169 -4.46 -5.60 -7.84
CA THR A 169 -3.88 -6.00 -9.11
C THR A 169 -2.50 -6.62 -8.85
N VAL A 170 -2.35 -7.91 -9.15
CA VAL A 170 -1.07 -8.60 -9.09
C VAL A 170 -0.55 -8.75 -10.52
N LYS A 171 0.62 -8.17 -10.81
CA LYS A 171 1.31 -8.28 -12.09
C LYS A 171 2.51 -9.21 -11.94
N ALA A 172 2.73 -10.08 -12.92
CA ALA A 172 3.89 -10.96 -12.94
C ALA A 172 4.45 -11.07 -14.36
N ILE A 173 5.78 -10.96 -14.48
CA ILE A 173 6.54 -11.22 -15.71
C ILE A 173 7.03 -12.66 -15.69
N GLY A 174 6.90 -13.38 -16.82
CA GLY A 174 7.29 -14.78 -17.02
C GLY A 174 6.52 -15.36 -18.21
N ASP A 175 6.58 -16.67 -18.42
CA ASP A 175 5.79 -17.30 -19.49
C ASP A 175 4.27 -17.20 -19.20
N PRO A 176 3.48 -16.47 -20.02
CA PRO A 176 2.08 -16.19 -19.70
C PRO A 176 1.22 -17.44 -19.57
N LYS A 177 1.52 -18.49 -20.36
CA LYS A 177 0.77 -19.75 -20.33
C LYS A 177 1.03 -20.53 -19.06
N THR A 178 2.30 -20.63 -18.66
CA THR A 178 2.72 -21.32 -17.44
C THR A 178 2.19 -20.61 -16.20
N LEU A 179 2.30 -19.27 -16.13
CA LEU A 179 1.79 -18.47 -15.03
C LEU A 179 0.26 -18.59 -14.91
N ASN A 180 -0.47 -18.51 -16.02
CA ASN A 180 -1.91 -18.71 -16.01
C ASN A 180 -2.29 -20.12 -15.56
N SER A 181 -1.57 -21.16 -16.00
CA SER A 181 -1.83 -22.55 -15.63
C SER A 181 -1.58 -22.80 -14.13
N ALA A 182 -0.53 -22.23 -13.58
CA ALA A 182 -0.25 -22.30 -12.14
C ALA A 182 -1.39 -21.72 -11.31
N LEU A 183 -1.91 -20.56 -11.69
CA LEU A 183 -3.03 -19.91 -10.98
C LEU A 183 -4.35 -20.65 -11.13
N THR A 184 -4.62 -21.25 -12.31
CA THR A 184 -5.91 -21.90 -12.63
C THR A 184 -5.92 -23.40 -12.38
N MET A 185 -4.91 -23.93 -11.70
CA MET A 185 -4.86 -25.35 -11.32
C MET A 185 -6.12 -25.74 -10.54
N ARG A 186 -6.71 -26.90 -10.88
CA ARG A 186 -7.91 -27.41 -10.22
C ARG A 186 -7.66 -27.60 -8.72
N GLY A 187 -8.55 -27.05 -7.89
CA GLY A 187 -8.43 -27.02 -6.43
C GLY A 187 -7.38 -26.03 -5.92
N GLY A 188 -6.82 -25.19 -6.80
CA GLY A 188 -5.84 -24.15 -6.47
C GLY A 188 -6.46 -22.89 -5.85
N VAL A 189 -5.62 -21.84 -5.76
CA VAL A 189 -6.01 -20.59 -5.11
C VAL A 189 -7.20 -19.92 -5.78
N VAL A 190 -7.23 -19.86 -7.11
CA VAL A 190 -8.33 -19.21 -7.86
C VAL A 190 -9.66 -19.95 -7.70
N ASP A 191 -9.65 -21.27 -7.68
CA ASP A 191 -10.87 -22.06 -7.43
C ASP A 191 -11.39 -21.83 -6.01
N SER A 192 -10.49 -21.77 -5.03
CA SER A 192 -10.82 -21.48 -3.63
C SER A 192 -11.48 -20.10 -3.48
N LEU A 193 -10.91 -19.08 -4.08
CA LEU A 193 -11.43 -17.70 -4.04
C LEU A 193 -12.81 -17.60 -4.73
N LYS A 194 -12.97 -18.22 -5.89
CA LYS A 194 -14.23 -18.26 -6.62
C LYS A 194 -15.36 -18.95 -5.85
N HIS A 195 -15.04 -19.93 -5.01
CA HIS A 195 -16.04 -20.61 -4.16
C HIS A 195 -16.76 -19.58 -3.26
N TRP A 196 -16.03 -18.65 -2.68
CA TRP A 196 -16.56 -17.57 -1.84
C TRP A 196 -17.09 -16.37 -2.64
N GLY A 197 -17.01 -16.43 -3.96
CA GLY A 197 -17.50 -15.38 -4.86
C GLY A 197 -16.53 -14.22 -5.04
N ILE A 198 -15.30 -14.34 -4.53
CA ILE A 198 -14.23 -13.42 -4.84
C ILE A 198 -13.92 -13.52 -6.32
N LYS A 199 -13.95 -12.38 -7.01
CA LYS A 199 -13.78 -12.34 -8.46
C LYS A 199 -12.30 -12.23 -8.80
N VAL A 200 -11.80 -13.22 -9.53
CA VAL A 200 -10.41 -13.25 -10.03
C VAL A 200 -10.44 -13.24 -11.54
N THR A 201 -9.87 -12.19 -12.12
CA THR A 201 -9.73 -12.01 -13.57
C THR A 201 -8.26 -12.04 -13.94
N ILE A 202 -7.86 -13.03 -14.77
CA ILE A 202 -6.48 -13.18 -15.23
C ILE A 202 -6.41 -12.79 -16.69
N LYS A 203 -5.46 -11.89 -17.02
CA LYS A 203 -5.14 -11.51 -18.40
C LYS A 203 -3.71 -11.89 -18.70
N GLN A 204 -3.48 -12.58 -19.83
CA GLN A 204 -2.15 -12.79 -20.39
C GLN A 204 -1.82 -11.58 -21.25
N GLU A 205 -0.64 -11.02 -21.07
CA GLU A 205 -0.18 -9.81 -21.74
C GLU A 205 1.25 -10.00 -22.26
N GLU A 206 1.54 -9.46 -23.45
CA GLU A 206 2.87 -9.51 -24.07
C GLU A 206 3.84 -8.49 -23.46
N ASP A 207 3.33 -7.45 -22.80
CA ASP A 207 4.12 -6.34 -22.27
C ASP A 207 3.59 -5.87 -20.88
N VAL A 208 3.82 -6.71 -19.88
CA VAL A 208 3.54 -6.37 -18.48
C VAL A 208 4.65 -5.47 -17.96
N ALA A 209 4.32 -4.24 -17.55
CA ALA A 209 5.26 -3.32 -16.94
C ALA A 209 5.23 -3.41 -15.42
N ILE A 210 6.39 -3.59 -14.81
CA ILE A 210 6.57 -3.64 -13.35
C ILE A 210 7.64 -2.62 -12.95
N PRO A 211 7.32 -1.68 -12.02
CA PRO A 211 8.25 -0.64 -11.61
C PRO A 211 9.43 -1.19 -10.80
N ALA A 212 10.45 -0.37 -10.61
CA ALA A 212 11.50 -0.62 -9.65
C ALA A 212 10.93 -0.64 -8.22
N PHE A 213 11.62 -1.36 -7.32
CA PHE A 213 11.33 -1.31 -5.89
C PHE A 213 11.61 0.11 -5.35
N THR A 214 10.65 0.66 -4.63
CA THR A 214 10.72 2.03 -4.08
C THR A 214 10.81 2.08 -2.56
N GLY A 215 10.89 0.91 -1.90
CA GLY A 215 11.07 0.82 -0.45
C GLY A 215 12.54 0.93 -0.04
N THR A 216 12.78 0.85 1.27
CA THR A 216 14.13 0.87 1.83
C THR A 216 14.70 -0.54 1.94
N PHE A 217 15.91 -0.76 1.45
CA PHE A 217 16.66 -1.98 1.72
C PHE A 217 17.20 -1.93 3.15
N ARG A 218 16.88 -2.94 3.96
CA ARG A 218 17.38 -3.07 5.33
C ARG A 218 18.53 -4.07 5.34
N GLU A 219 19.75 -3.59 5.51
CA GLU A 219 20.99 -4.39 5.46
C GLU A 219 21.84 -4.23 6.73
N GLU A 220 21.22 -3.86 7.87
CA GLU A 220 21.92 -3.55 9.11
C GLU A 220 22.70 -4.74 9.69
N HIS A 221 22.23 -5.96 9.41
CA HIS A 221 22.78 -7.20 9.96
C HIS A 221 23.40 -8.14 8.94
N MET A 222 23.14 -7.93 7.66
CA MET A 222 23.75 -8.75 6.59
C MET A 222 25.17 -8.33 6.32
N LYS A 223 26.08 -9.31 6.24
CA LYS A 223 27.46 -9.14 5.80
C LYS A 223 27.81 -10.21 4.76
N PRO A 224 28.62 -9.88 3.75
CA PRO A 224 29.13 -10.90 2.84
C PRO A 224 29.84 -12.00 3.62
N ASN A 225 29.58 -13.25 3.26
CA ASN A 225 30.36 -14.37 3.82
C ASN A 225 31.58 -14.60 2.92
N GLU A 226 32.79 -14.36 3.44
CA GLU A 226 34.05 -14.50 2.71
C GLU A 226 34.46 -15.97 2.45
N LEU A 227 33.60 -16.96 2.79
CA LEU A 227 33.90 -18.38 2.63
C LEU A 227 33.83 -18.91 1.18
N GLY A 228 33.74 -18.03 0.17
CA GLY A 228 33.68 -18.39 -1.24
C GLY A 228 34.97 -18.25 -2.04
N GLY A 229 36.13 -18.16 -1.43
CA GLY A 229 37.40 -17.89 -2.15
C GLY A 229 38.60 -18.66 -1.64
N LYS A 230 38.49 -19.98 -1.57
CA LYS A 230 39.69 -20.88 -1.52
C LYS A 230 39.31 -22.19 -2.19
N GLU A 231 39.52 -22.28 -3.46
CA GLU A 231 39.95 -23.42 -4.22
C GLU A 231 41.09 -22.99 -5.15
#